data_15a924de57c52ac5a3f25e87493ded92
#
_entry.id   15a924de57c52ac5a3f25e87493ded92
#
_cell.length_a   1.000
_cell.length_b   1.000
_cell.length_c   1.000
_cell.angle_alpha   90.00
_cell.angle_beta   90.00
_cell.angle_gamma   90.00
#
_symmetry.space_group_name_H-M   'P 1'
#
loop_
_entity.id
_entity.type
_entity.pdbx_description
1 polymer ?
#
loop_
_entity_poly.entity_id
_entity_poly.type
_entity_poly.pdbx_seq_one_letter_code
_entity_poly.pdbx_strand_id
1 'polypeptide(L)'
;MGKLKVAHGAFPKHTRVNDELKSYNWCFSNKILIGPVPLWNENYGKWTVEIRMNGKINIDPAKYERESIMHKVYEYCDYYYNKYKKDGE
;
A
#
# COMPACT_ATOMS: atom_id res chain seq x y z
N MET A 1 -14.38 -14.21 -11.21
CA MET A 1 -14.45 -13.74 -10.93
C MET A 1 -14.45 -12.93 -10.66
N GLY A 2 -14.38 -12.84 -10.71
CA GLY A 2 -14.35 -11.98 -10.49
C GLY A 2 -14.26 -11.57 -9.94
N LYS A 3 -14.24 -11.48 -9.54
CA LYS A 3 -14.38 -10.93 -9.06
C LYS A 3 -14.00 -10.14 -8.59
N LEU A 4 -13.37 -10.23 -8.39
CA LEU A 4 -12.84 -9.36 -7.93
C LEU A 4 -13.24 -8.23 -8.17
N LYS A 5 -13.57 -8.02 -8.89
CA LYS A 5 -14.01 -6.91 -9.19
C LYS A 5 -14.68 -6.31 -8.16
N VAL A 6 -14.92 -6.90 -7.35
CA VAL A 6 -15.52 -6.38 -6.34
C VAL A 6 -14.79 -5.36 -5.68
N ALA A 7 -13.58 -5.53 -5.63
CA ALA A 7 -12.79 -4.58 -5.00
C ALA A 7 -12.96 -3.27 -5.57
N HIS A 8 -13.45 -3.29 -6.73
CA HIS A 8 -13.50 -2.06 -7.37
C HIS A 8 -14.36 -1.11 -6.70
N GLY A 9 -15.13 -1.50 -5.84
CA GLY A 9 -15.95 -0.52 -5.21
C GLY A 9 -15.14 0.48 -4.45
N ALA A 10 -14.15 0.03 -3.77
CA ALA A 10 -13.39 0.91 -2.92
C ALA A 10 -12.25 1.59 -3.63
N PHE A 11 -11.55 0.86 -4.45
CA PHE A 11 -10.37 1.43 -5.07
C PHE A 11 -10.44 1.12 -6.55
N PRO A 12 -11.15 1.93 -7.29
CA PRO A 12 -11.41 1.68 -8.69
C PRO A 12 -10.16 1.62 -9.49
N LYS A 13 -10.17 0.84 -10.47
CA LYS A 13 -9.12 0.78 -11.40
C LYS A 13 -7.83 0.33 -10.94
N HIS A 14 -7.68 -0.02 -9.73
CA HIS A 14 -6.39 -0.48 -9.34
C HIS A 14 -6.34 -1.95 -9.58
N THR A 15 -5.67 -2.33 -10.63
CA THR A 15 -5.55 -3.71 -10.98
C THR A 15 -4.12 -4.13 -10.77
N ARG A 16 -3.91 -4.99 -9.83
CA ARG A 16 -2.57 -5.48 -9.56
C ARG A 16 -2.47 -6.92 -9.97
N VAL A 17 -1.36 -7.23 -10.62
CA VAL A 17 -1.15 -8.57 -11.04
C VAL A 17 -0.28 -9.25 -10.01
N ASN A 18 0.02 -10.51 -10.25
CA ASN A 18 0.75 -11.30 -9.28
C ASN A 18 2.05 -10.71 -8.83
N ASP A 19 2.79 -10.08 -9.71
CA ASP A 19 4.07 -9.54 -9.32
C ASP A 19 3.93 -8.43 -8.30
N GLU A 20 2.90 -7.64 -8.43
CA GLU A 20 2.72 -6.53 -7.52
C GLU A 20 2.22 -7.01 -6.18
N LEU A 21 1.38 -8.03 -6.21
CA LEU A 21 0.93 -8.62 -4.96
C LEU A 21 2.08 -9.33 -4.29
N LYS A 22 3.07 -9.75 -5.05
CA LYS A 22 4.22 -10.42 -4.51
C LYS A 22 4.97 -9.49 -3.57
N SER A 23 5.15 -8.24 -3.96
CA SER A 23 5.82 -7.27 -3.10
C SER A 23 5.03 -7.03 -1.82
N TYR A 24 3.73 -6.89 -1.96
CA TYR A 24 2.87 -6.66 -0.82
C TYR A 24 2.95 -7.84 0.15
N ASN A 25 2.85 -9.06 -0.38
CA ASN A 25 2.88 -10.24 0.45
C ASN A 25 4.23 -10.41 1.12
N TRP A 26 5.30 -10.10 0.41
CA TRP A 26 6.63 -10.18 0.97
C TRP A 26 6.77 -9.22 2.14
N CYS A 27 6.31 -7.97 1.96
CA CYS A 27 6.38 -6.99 3.03
C CYS A 27 5.59 -7.47 4.24
N PHE A 28 4.39 -7.91 4.02
CA PHE A 28 3.54 -8.36 5.12
C PHE A 28 4.21 -9.51 5.87
N SER A 29 4.78 -10.46 5.14
CA SER A 29 5.43 -11.61 5.76
C SER A 29 6.67 -11.21 6.54
N ASN A 30 7.27 -10.10 6.18
CA ASN A 30 8.45 -9.61 6.87
C ASN A 30 8.14 -8.51 7.85
N LYS A 31 6.87 -8.40 8.21
CA LYS A 31 6.41 -7.46 9.23
C LYS A 31 6.61 -6.00 8.87
N ILE A 32 6.51 -5.73 7.60
CA ILE A 32 6.49 -4.36 7.10
C ILE A 32 5.05 -4.12 6.66
N LEU A 33 4.30 -3.40 7.49
CA LEU A 33 2.89 -3.20 7.26
C LEU A 33 2.66 -1.83 6.64
N ILE A 34 2.19 -1.83 5.42
CA ILE A 34 2.00 -0.60 4.66
C ILE A 34 0.54 -0.52 4.25
N GLY A 35 -0.10 0.56 4.61
CA GLY A 35 -1.51 0.67 4.30
C GLY A 35 -1.99 2.11 4.26
N PRO A 36 -3.20 2.30 3.77
CA PRO A 36 -3.77 3.64 3.68
C PRO A 36 -4.42 4.04 4.99
N VAL A 37 -4.32 5.32 5.32
CA VAL A 37 -5.02 5.84 6.47
C VAL A 37 -5.74 7.12 6.06
N PRO A 38 -6.97 7.30 6.49
CA PRO A 38 -7.71 8.51 6.12
C PRO A 38 -7.29 9.69 6.99
N LEU A 39 -7.41 10.86 6.45
CA LEU A 39 -7.06 12.08 7.17
C LEU A 39 -8.33 12.81 7.56
N TRP A 40 -8.97 12.32 8.61
CA TRP A 40 -10.26 12.85 9.00
C TRP A 40 -10.20 14.28 9.51
N ASN A 41 -9.19 14.58 10.27
CA ASN A 41 -9.17 15.87 10.95
C ASN A 41 -8.73 17.03 10.10
N GLU A 42 -7.88 16.78 9.15
CA GLU A 42 -7.33 17.87 8.40
C GLU A 42 -7.83 18.00 7.00
N ASN A 43 -7.85 16.89 6.29
CA ASN A 43 -8.19 16.92 4.90
C ASN A 43 -9.23 15.87 4.62
N TYR A 44 -10.44 16.21 4.99
CA TYR A 44 -11.52 15.28 4.81
C TYR A 44 -11.54 14.81 3.37
N GLY A 45 -11.56 13.50 3.19
CA GLY A 45 -11.56 12.94 1.86
C GLY A 45 -10.18 12.63 1.32
N LYS A 46 -9.15 12.97 2.08
CA LYS A 46 -7.79 12.66 1.66
C LYS A 46 -7.24 11.52 2.48
N TRP A 47 -6.18 10.92 1.97
CA TRP A 47 -5.57 9.76 2.57
C TRP A 47 -4.07 9.90 2.56
N THR A 48 -3.39 9.11 3.37
CA THR A 48 -1.95 9.03 3.28
C THR A 48 -1.54 7.60 3.54
N VAL A 49 -0.24 7.33 3.51
CA VAL A 49 0.28 5.98 3.69
C VAL A 49 0.96 5.88 5.05
N GLU A 50 0.66 4.81 5.75
CA GLU A 50 1.28 4.52 7.02
C GLU A 50 2.18 3.31 6.84
N ILE A 51 3.41 3.39 7.31
CA ILE A 51 4.36 2.29 7.24
C ILE A 51 4.77 1.92 8.64
N ARG A 52 4.54 0.69 9.03
CA ARG A 52 4.95 0.19 10.34
C ARG A 52 6.04 -0.84 10.16
N MET A 53 7.17 -0.58 10.79
CA MET A 53 8.30 -1.45 10.64
C MET A 53 9.19 -1.32 11.85
N ASN A 54 9.61 -2.46 12.41
CA ASN A 54 10.52 -2.46 13.55
C ASN A 54 9.99 -1.67 14.74
N GLY A 55 8.70 -1.74 14.96
CA GLY A 55 8.11 -1.06 16.10
C GLY A 55 7.93 0.43 15.90
N LYS A 56 8.22 0.93 14.72
CA LYS A 56 8.09 2.34 14.43
C LYS A 56 6.99 2.57 13.40
N ILE A 57 6.38 3.72 13.50
CA ILE A 57 5.33 4.09 12.57
C ILE A 57 5.78 5.35 11.83
N ASN A 58 5.80 5.27 10.52
CA ASN A 58 6.12 6.42 9.71
C ASN A 58 4.91 6.76 8.85
N ILE A 59 4.64 8.04 8.71
CA ILE A 59 3.51 8.49 7.92
C ILE A 59 4.05 9.33 6.76
N ASP A 60 3.60 9.02 5.57
CA ASP A 60 3.99 9.81 4.40
C ASP A 60 3.44 11.21 4.59
N PRO A 61 4.23 12.25 4.45
CA PRO A 61 3.74 13.61 4.65
C PRO A 61 2.81 14.09 3.53
N ALA A 62 2.78 13.41 2.42
CA ALA A 62 1.92 13.81 1.32
C ALA A 62 0.49 13.31 1.52
N LYS A 63 -0.43 13.91 0.80
CA LYS A 63 -1.83 13.56 0.89
C LYS A 63 -2.30 13.11 -0.48
N TYR A 64 -3.15 12.10 -0.49
CA TYR A 64 -3.56 11.50 -1.75
C TYR A 64 -5.06 11.37 -1.85
N GLU A 65 -5.55 11.36 -3.08
CA GLU A 65 -6.95 11.14 -3.33
C GLU A 65 -7.27 9.66 -3.15
N ARG A 66 -8.53 9.38 -2.92
CA ARG A 66 -8.95 8.00 -2.74
C ARG A 66 -8.57 7.13 -3.95
N GLU A 67 -8.66 7.71 -5.14
CA GLU A 67 -8.36 6.96 -6.35
C GLU A 67 -6.88 6.62 -6.49
N SER A 68 -6.03 7.37 -5.81
CA SER A 68 -4.58 7.18 -5.94
C SER A 68 -3.93 6.45 -4.78
N ILE A 69 -4.60 6.39 -3.66
CA ILE A 69 -3.94 5.91 -2.46
C ILE A 69 -3.43 4.47 -2.54
N MET A 70 -4.20 3.57 -3.11
CA MET A 70 -3.74 2.18 -3.17
C MET A 70 -2.57 2.03 -4.13
N HIS A 71 -2.53 2.83 -5.17
CA HIS A 71 -1.40 2.81 -6.07
C HIS A 71 -0.13 3.19 -5.29
N LYS A 72 -0.25 4.20 -4.45
CA LYS A 72 0.89 4.64 -3.66
C LYS A 72 1.30 3.59 -2.62
N VAL A 73 0.32 2.92 -2.03
CA VAL A 73 0.61 1.85 -1.09
C VAL A 73 1.46 0.77 -1.77
N TYR A 74 1.07 0.38 -2.98
CA TYR A 74 1.81 -0.66 -3.68
C TYR A 74 3.18 -0.16 -4.15
N GLU A 75 3.31 1.13 -4.44
CA GLU A 75 4.62 1.68 -4.77
C GLU A 75 5.56 1.54 -3.58
N TYR A 76 5.06 1.81 -2.38
CA TYR A 76 5.87 1.65 -1.19
C TYR A 76 6.24 0.17 -0.98
N CYS A 77 5.31 -0.72 -1.24
CA CYS A 77 5.59 -2.14 -1.10
C CYS A 77 6.71 -2.56 -2.05
N ASP A 78 6.66 -2.08 -3.28
CA ASP A 78 7.68 -2.39 -4.25
C ASP A 78 9.03 -1.83 -3.80
N TYR A 79 9.01 -0.62 -3.26
CA TYR A 79 10.23 0.01 -2.80
C TYR A 79 10.90 -0.82 -1.70
N TYR A 80 10.14 -1.22 -0.70
CA TYR A 80 10.71 -1.98 0.40
C TYR A 80 11.09 -3.39 -0.02
N TYR A 81 10.33 -3.97 -0.91
CA TYR A 81 10.65 -5.28 -1.42
C TYR A 81 11.99 -5.24 -2.12
N ASN A 82 12.18 -4.28 -3.00
CA ASN A 82 13.44 -4.19 -3.76
C ASN A 82 14.60 -3.80 -2.88
N LYS A 83 14.34 -3.07 -1.83
CA LYS A 83 15.40 -2.60 -0.96
C LYS A 83 15.93 -3.68 -0.03
N TYR A 84 15.02 -4.48 0.49
CA TYR A 84 15.39 -5.42 1.55
C TYR A 84 15.42 -6.88 1.18
N LYS A 85 14.82 -7.27 0.10
CA LYS A 85 14.84 -8.68 -0.22
C LYS A 85 16.26 -9.10 -0.56
N LYS A 86 16.59 -10.34 -0.24
CA LYS A 86 17.92 -10.83 -0.55
C LYS A 86 17.91 -11.51 -1.89
N ASP A 87 19.11 -11.66 -2.45
CA ASP A 87 19.21 -12.36 -3.70
C ASP A 87 18.69 -13.77 -3.51
N GLY A 88 17.94 -14.23 -4.44
CA GLY A 88 17.42 -15.57 -4.36
C GLY A 88 16.05 -15.66 -3.76
N GLU A 89 15.52 -14.57 -3.28
CA GLU A 89 14.19 -14.59 -2.69
C GLU A 89 13.10 -14.31 -3.69
#